data_8866eda02e171f234529837dca341bb7
#
_entry.id   8866eda02e171f234529837dca341bb7
#
_cell.length_a   1.000
_cell.length_b   1.000
_cell.length_c   1.000
_cell.angle_alpha   90.00
_cell.angle_beta   90.00
_cell.angle_gamma   90.00
#
_symmetry.space_group_name_H-M   'P 1'
#
loop_
_entity.id
_entity.type
_entity.pdbx_description
1 polymer ?
#
loop_
_entity_poly.entity_id
_entity_poly.type
_entity_poly.pdbx_seq_one_letter_code
_entity_poly.pdbx_strand_id
1 'polypeptide(L)'
;MHKIWIVLAAGSSLASVPALAQDTAAPAFTGPYVQATVGYDKSKSGSDADIDDLRDRKQSIDGLVYGGGLGYDFAAGDRLRIGVEGEVTDSTAKWKAKSANTAFNLGRVSAGRDLYAGARVGYVTSPSTMLYVKGGYTNGRYNVLGTDGTNTSKQHLDADGWRLGGGVEYAVNSNTFARLEYRYSNYNEGELDFPGSTPDSNRFNIDTDRHQVVAAVGLRF
;
A
#
# COMPACT_ATOMS: atom_id res chain seq x y z
N MET A 1 16.30 -20.63 14.36
CA MET A 1 15.59 -19.36 14.25
C MET A 1 16.54 -18.34 13.64
N HIS A 2 16.50 -18.14 12.34
CA HIS A 2 17.43 -17.25 11.63
C HIS A 2 16.69 -15.95 11.36
N LYS A 3 17.03 -14.90 12.09
CA LYS A 3 16.55 -13.54 11.83
C LYS A 3 17.20 -13.07 10.53
N ILE A 4 16.42 -13.02 9.45
CA ILE A 4 16.85 -12.39 8.21
C ILE A 4 16.71 -10.89 8.41
N TRP A 5 17.82 -10.23 8.75
CA TRP A 5 17.93 -8.78 8.70
C TRP A 5 18.10 -8.39 7.24
N ILE A 6 17.03 -7.90 6.57
CA ILE A 6 17.19 -7.19 5.32
C ILE A 6 17.72 -5.81 5.67
N VAL A 7 19.04 -5.70 5.69
CA VAL A 7 19.73 -4.40 5.73
C VAL A 7 19.57 -3.80 4.34
N LEU A 8 18.64 -2.87 4.19
CA LEU A 8 18.57 -2.00 3.03
C LEU A 8 19.75 -1.02 3.14
N ALA A 9 20.92 -1.44 2.67
CA ALA A 9 22.03 -0.54 2.46
C ALA A 9 21.68 0.38 1.30
N ALA A 10 21.19 1.57 1.62
CA ALA A 10 21.11 2.66 0.67
C ALA A 10 22.52 3.10 0.30
N GLY A 11 23.15 2.34 -0.58
CA GLY A 11 24.37 2.73 -1.25
C GLY A 11 24.08 3.86 -2.22
N SER A 12 24.40 5.08 -1.83
CA SER A 12 24.44 6.25 -2.71
C SER A 12 25.64 6.15 -3.65
N SER A 13 25.58 5.24 -4.61
CA SER A 13 26.35 5.33 -5.84
C SER A 13 25.50 6.11 -6.84
N LEU A 14 25.66 7.42 -6.89
CA LEU A 14 25.32 8.21 -8.07
C LEU A 14 26.19 7.70 -9.21
N ALA A 15 25.76 6.61 -9.85
CA ALA A 15 26.28 6.23 -11.13
C ALA A 15 25.91 7.38 -12.09
N SER A 16 26.91 8.20 -12.44
CA SER A 16 26.82 9.13 -13.56
C SER A 16 26.59 8.29 -14.80
N VAL A 17 25.33 8.14 -15.18
CA VAL A 17 24.97 7.61 -16.49
C VAL A 17 25.43 8.66 -17.49
N PRO A 18 26.36 8.35 -18.41
CA PRO A 18 26.69 9.28 -19.47
C PRO A 18 25.41 9.54 -20.26
N ALA A 19 25.00 10.79 -20.34
CA ALA A 19 23.95 11.25 -21.23
C ALA A 19 24.43 10.99 -22.67
N LEU A 20 24.13 9.81 -23.21
CA LEU A 20 24.16 9.61 -24.65
C LEU A 20 22.92 10.35 -25.17
N ALA A 21 23.15 11.57 -25.60
CA ALA A 21 22.20 12.33 -26.40
C ALA A 21 22.00 11.57 -27.72
N GLN A 22 21.06 10.64 -27.71
CA GLN A 22 20.42 10.15 -28.92
C GLN A 22 19.09 10.88 -29.01
N ASP A 23 18.98 11.66 -30.04
CA ASP A 23 17.83 12.48 -30.43
C ASP A 23 16.67 11.62 -30.99
N THR A 24 16.34 10.57 -30.29
CA THR A 24 15.09 9.83 -30.43
C THR A 24 14.30 10.08 -29.16
N ALA A 25 13.24 10.88 -29.26
CA ALA A 25 12.33 11.11 -28.15
C ALA A 25 12.01 9.76 -27.48
N ALA A 26 12.38 9.62 -26.20
CA ALA A 26 12.12 8.39 -25.46
C ALA A 26 10.64 8.05 -25.57
N PRO A 27 10.28 6.77 -25.78
CA PRO A 27 8.88 6.39 -25.88
C PRO A 27 8.10 6.91 -24.68
N ALA A 28 6.93 7.52 -24.91
CA ALA A 28 6.10 8.04 -23.83
C ALA A 28 5.84 6.96 -22.75
N PHE A 29 5.78 7.37 -21.49
CA PHE A 29 5.56 6.49 -20.34
C PHE A 29 6.66 5.44 -20.09
N THR A 30 7.93 5.79 -20.34
CA THR A 30 9.09 4.93 -20.03
C THR A 30 10.06 5.65 -19.11
N GLY A 31 10.94 4.89 -18.45
CA GLY A 31 11.97 5.39 -17.56
C GLY A 31 11.60 5.36 -16.09
N PRO A 32 12.51 5.83 -15.22
CA PRO A 32 12.29 5.90 -13.79
C PRO A 32 11.30 7.04 -13.45
N TYR A 33 10.54 6.84 -12.39
CA TYR A 33 9.63 7.86 -11.89
C TYR A 33 9.53 7.85 -10.37
N VAL A 34 9.13 8.99 -9.84
CA VAL A 34 8.74 9.17 -8.43
C VAL A 34 7.37 9.84 -8.37
N GLN A 35 6.58 9.52 -7.35
CA GLN A 35 5.24 10.06 -7.21
C GLN A 35 4.87 10.35 -5.76
N ALA A 36 4.00 11.35 -5.56
CA ALA A 36 3.26 11.56 -4.33
C ALA A 36 1.81 11.15 -4.54
N THR A 37 1.21 10.53 -3.54
CA THR A 37 -0.14 9.95 -3.62
C THR A 37 -1.01 10.44 -2.48
N VAL A 38 -2.29 10.71 -2.78
CA VAL A 38 -3.34 10.99 -1.80
C VAL A 38 -4.64 10.34 -2.25
N GLY A 39 -5.45 9.86 -1.31
CA GLY A 39 -6.70 9.22 -1.68
C GLY A 39 -7.63 8.93 -0.52
N TYR A 40 -8.75 8.31 -0.84
CA TYR A 40 -9.73 7.80 0.10
C TYR A 40 -9.50 6.30 0.33
N ASP A 41 -9.57 5.92 1.59
CA ASP A 41 -9.28 4.58 2.09
C ASP A 41 -10.49 4.03 2.84
N LYS A 42 -10.93 2.84 2.47
CA LYS A 42 -12.01 2.12 3.15
C LYS A 42 -11.59 0.67 3.38
N SER A 43 -11.47 0.29 4.64
CA SER A 43 -11.16 -1.07 5.06
C SER A 43 -12.40 -1.71 5.69
N LYS A 44 -12.66 -2.97 5.32
CA LYS A 44 -13.71 -3.81 5.90
C LYS A 44 -13.04 -5.00 6.55
N SER A 45 -13.30 -5.22 7.83
CA SER A 45 -12.92 -6.42 8.56
C SER A 45 -14.16 -7.23 8.84
N GLY A 46 -14.16 -8.51 8.52
CA GLY A 46 -15.25 -9.44 8.79
C GLY A 46 -15.06 -10.73 8.04
N SER A 47 -15.08 -11.85 8.75
CA SER A 47 -15.22 -13.19 8.17
C SER A 47 -16.68 -13.43 7.80
N ASP A 48 -16.95 -13.96 6.61
CA ASP A 48 -18.28 -14.44 6.21
C ASP A 48 -18.69 -15.77 6.89
N ALA A 49 -17.87 -16.27 7.82
CA ALA A 49 -18.17 -17.43 8.63
C ALA A 49 -18.97 -17.03 9.86
N ASP A 50 -20.27 -16.92 9.70
CA ASP A 50 -21.25 -16.72 10.78
C ASP A 50 -21.34 -18.01 11.61
N ILE A 51 -20.83 -17.98 12.86
CA ILE A 51 -20.95 -19.11 13.80
C ILE A 51 -22.12 -18.87 14.77
N ASP A 52 -22.67 -17.65 14.81
CA ASP A 52 -23.85 -17.35 15.61
C ASP A 52 -24.70 -16.23 14.98
N ASP A 53 -26.01 -16.44 14.97
CA ASP A 53 -27.09 -15.58 14.45
C ASP A 53 -27.18 -14.17 15.11
N LEU A 54 -26.11 -13.65 15.70
CA LEU A 54 -26.08 -12.38 16.42
C LEU A 54 -25.37 -11.27 15.65
N ARG A 55 -26.11 -10.70 14.68
CA ARG A 55 -25.90 -9.38 14.07
C ARG A 55 -24.51 -9.09 13.50
N ASP A 56 -24.41 -9.29 12.19
CA ASP A 56 -23.45 -8.65 11.28
C ASP A 56 -23.05 -7.23 11.72
N ARG A 57 -21.98 -7.11 12.49
CA ARG A 57 -21.32 -5.83 12.71
C ARG A 57 -20.17 -5.70 11.71
N LYS A 58 -20.52 -5.49 10.45
CA LYS A 58 -19.55 -5.05 9.44
C LYS A 58 -18.97 -3.71 9.88
N GLN A 59 -17.78 -3.73 10.45
CA GLN A 59 -17.08 -2.52 10.85
C GLN A 59 -16.24 -2.03 9.67
N SER A 60 -16.60 -0.89 9.11
CA SER A 60 -15.76 -0.21 8.12
C SER A 60 -14.97 0.91 8.80
N ILE A 61 -13.70 1.00 8.42
CA ILE A 61 -12.79 2.07 8.81
C ILE A 61 -12.50 2.89 7.56
N ASP A 62 -12.76 4.18 7.61
CA ASP A 62 -12.52 5.07 6.48
C ASP A 62 -11.56 6.19 6.89
N GLY A 63 -10.78 6.66 5.92
CA GLY A 63 -9.83 7.74 6.12
C GLY A 63 -9.17 8.20 4.84
N LEU A 64 -8.22 9.11 5.00
CA LEU A 64 -7.35 9.53 3.92
C LEU A 64 -6.09 8.66 3.94
N VAL A 65 -5.70 8.18 2.76
CA VAL A 65 -4.39 7.58 2.51
C VAL A 65 -3.50 8.62 1.84
N TYR A 66 -2.23 8.66 2.23
CA TYR A 66 -1.22 9.53 1.63
C TYR A 66 0.14 8.85 1.66
N GLY A 67 1.02 9.23 0.74
CA GLY A 67 2.35 8.64 0.69
C GLY A 67 3.10 8.97 -0.59
N GLY A 68 4.01 8.08 -0.95
CA GLY A 68 4.81 8.21 -2.15
C GLY A 68 5.25 6.87 -2.69
N GLY A 69 5.76 6.91 -3.90
CA GLY A 69 6.25 5.72 -4.58
C GLY A 69 7.29 6.06 -5.63
N LEU A 70 7.97 5.02 -6.06
CA LEU A 70 8.93 5.06 -7.15
C LEU A 70 8.77 3.82 -8.03
N GLY A 71 9.17 3.92 -9.26
CA GLY A 71 9.11 2.79 -10.18
C GLY A 71 9.92 3.02 -11.44
N TYR A 72 9.88 2.02 -12.29
CA TYR A 72 10.51 2.06 -13.59
C TYR A 72 9.63 1.35 -14.62
N ASP A 73 9.39 1.99 -15.77
CA ASP A 73 8.65 1.41 -16.88
C ASP A 73 9.55 1.17 -18.08
N PHE A 74 9.42 -0.01 -18.65
CA PHE A 74 10.10 -0.45 -19.87
C PHE A 74 9.10 -0.44 -21.03
N ALA A 75 9.56 -0.03 -22.23
CA ALA A 75 8.79 -0.24 -23.44
C ALA A 75 8.87 -1.71 -23.85
N ALA A 76 7.72 -2.36 -23.97
CA ALA A 76 7.59 -3.74 -24.47
C ALA A 76 6.96 -3.78 -25.86
N GLY A 77 7.13 -2.73 -26.64
CA GLY A 77 6.56 -2.47 -27.96
C GLY A 77 6.03 -1.06 -28.07
N ASP A 78 5.31 -0.76 -29.14
CA ASP A 78 4.86 0.61 -29.43
C ASP A 78 3.90 1.15 -28.35
N ARG A 79 3.00 0.31 -27.86
CA ARG A 79 1.94 0.70 -26.93
C ARG A 79 1.95 -0.01 -25.60
N LEU A 80 2.76 -1.06 -25.44
CA LEU A 80 2.83 -1.81 -24.20
C LEU A 80 3.96 -1.30 -23.31
N ARG A 81 3.68 -1.15 -22.01
CA ARG A 81 4.65 -0.82 -20.97
C ARG A 81 4.60 -1.89 -19.90
N ILE A 82 5.75 -2.31 -19.44
CA ILE A 82 5.89 -3.25 -18.32
C ILE A 82 6.77 -2.56 -17.29
N GLY A 83 6.35 -2.52 -16.05
CA GLY A 83 7.09 -1.81 -15.02
C GLY A 83 7.08 -2.53 -13.69
N VAL A 84 7.94 -2.02 -12.81
CA VAL A 84 8.01 -2.39 -11.40
C VAL A 84 7.83 -1.14 -10.56
N GLU A 85 7.18 -1.26 -9.42
CA GLU A 85 7.01 -0.13 -8.51
C GLU A 85 7.02 -0.54 -7.05
N GLY A 86 7.45 0.40 -6.20
CA GLY A 86 7.38 0.32 -4.76
C GLY A 86 6.70 1.56 -4.20
N GLU A 87 5.87 1.38 -3.18
CA GLU A 87 5.14 2.46 -2.54
C GLU A 87 5.21 2.35 -1.02
N VAL A 88 5.22 3.50 -0.37
CA VAL A 88 5.07 3.68 1.08
C VAL A 88 3.92 4.63 1.29
N THR A 89 2.87 4.16 1.96
CA THR A 89 1.71 4.98 2.29
C THR A 89 1.38 4.88 3.77
N ASP A 90 0.65 5.85 4.29
CA ASP A 90 0.06 5.87 5.62
C ASP A 90 -1.40 6.26 5.51
N SER A 91 -2.20 5.94 6.54
CA SER A 91 -3.62 6.23 6.54
C SER A 91 -4.06 6.91 7.82
N THR A 92 -4.95 7.89 7.67
CA THR A 92 -5.60 8.54 8.82
C THR A 92 -6.81 7.76 9.35
N ALA A 93 -7.13 6.62 8.73
CA ALA A 93 -8.26 5.79 9.10
C ALA A 93 -8.13 5.29 10.54
N LYS A 94 -9.15 5.58 11.37
CA LYS A 94 -9.18 5.27 12.80
C LYS A 94 -10.53 4.73 13.19
N TRP A 95 -10.51 3.64 13.94
CA TRP A 95 -11.70 3.12 14.58
C TRP A 95 -11.64 3.36 16.10
N LYS A 96 -12.76 3.80 16.69
CA LYS A 96 -12.95 3.92 18.13
C LYS A 96 -14.09 3.01 18.54
N ALA A 97 -13.85 2.05 19.42
CA ALA A 97 -14.93 1.28 20.02
C ALA A 97 -15.85 2.19 20.83
N LYS A 98 -17.13 2.22 20.45
CA LYS A 98 -18.19 2.81 21.27
C LYS A 98 -18.80 1.71 22.14
N SER A 99 -18.11 1.21 23.13
CA SER A 99 -18.73 0.30 24.11
C SER A 99 -18.23 0.64 25.50
N ALA A 100 -19.19 0.93 26.36
CA ALA A 100 -19.02 1.17 27.80
C ALA A 100 -19.13 -0.12 28.62
N ASN A 101 -18.74 -1.28 28.09
CA ASN A 101 -18.79 -2.54 28.82
C ASN A 101 -17.38 -3.12 29.06
N THR A 102 -17.07 -3.27 30.29
CA THR A 102 -15.81 -3.31 31.03
C THR A 102 -15.08 -4.63 31.07
N ALA A 103 -15.13 -5.52 30.07
CA ALA A 103 -14.40 -6.78 30.19
C ALA A 103 -13.27 -7.00 29.17
N PHE A 104 -13.31 -6.34 28.01
CA PHE A 104 -12.22 -6.37 27.02
C PHE A 104 -12.31 -5.10 26.17
N ASN A 105 -11.60 -4.04 26.57
CA ASN A 105 -11.52 -2.82 25.77
C ASN A 105 -10.39 -2.94 24.74
N LEU A 106 -10.72 -3.41 23.53
CA LEU A 106 -9.94 -3.09 22.34
C LEU A 106 -10.13 -1.58 22.07
N GLY A 107 -9.29 -0.74 22.68
CA GLY A 107 -9.56 0.69 22.78
C GLY A 107 -9.45 1.48 21.47
N ARG A 108 -8.55 1.12 20.58
CA ARG A 108 -8.36 1.85 19.31
C ARG A 108 -7.56 1.00 18.33
N VAL A 109 -8.08 0.84 17.13
CA VAL A 109 -7.33 0.32 15.98
C VAL A 109 -7.15 1.46 14.99
N SER A 110 -5.92 1.74 14.59
CA SER A 110 -5.60 2.71 13.54
C SER A 110 -4.79 2.03 12.44
N ALA A 111 -5.19 2.21 11.19
CA ALA A 111 -4.37 1.88 10.06
C ALA A 111 -3.12 2.76 10.12
N GLY A 112 -1.97 2.17 9.89
CA GLY A 112 -0.66 2.83 9.85
C GLY A 112 0.02 2.62 8.50
N ARG A 113 1.33 2.47 8.55
CA ARG A 113 2.18 2.28 7.37
C ARG A 113 1.72 1.09 6.54
N ASP A 114 1.74 1.27 5.23
CA ASP A 114 1.50 0.23 4.24
C ASP A 114 2.63 0.27 3.20
N LEU A 115 3.28 -0.85 3.01
CA LEU A 115 4.35 -1.05 2.02
C LEU A 115 3.78 -1.89 0.88
N TYR A 116 4.11 -1.50 -0.35
CA TYR A 116 3.76 -2.25 -1.55
C TYR A 116 4.97 -2.41 -2.45
N ALA A 117 5.11 -3.60 -3.03
CA ALA A 117 6.06 -3.87 -4.09
C ALA A 117 5.39 -4.76 -5.14
N GLY A 118 5.46 -4.37 -6.41
CA GLY A 118 4.76 -5.10 -7.45
C GLY A 118 5.20 -4.75 -8.86
N ALA A 119 4.51 -5.37 -9.80
CA ALA A 119 4.65 -5.13 -11.22
C ALA A 119 3.40 -4.45 -11.78
N ARG A 120 3.57 -3.77 -12.91
CA ARG A 120 2.46 -3.18 -13.65
C ARG A 120 2.59 -3.40 -15.15
N VAL A 121 1.44 -3.45 -15.81
CA VAL A 121 1.35 -3.50 -17.28
C VAL A 121 0.46 -2.35 -17.72
N GLY A 122 0.99 -1.51 -18.60
CA GLY A 122 0.32 -0.35 -19.15
C GLY A 122 0.11 -0.45 -20.65
N TYR A 123 -1.01 0.08 -21.13
CA TYR A 123 -1.31 0.20 -22.53
C TYR A 123 -1.51 1.68 -22.89
N VAL A 124 -0.66 2.18 -23.77
CA VAL A 124 -0.69 3.58 -24.25
C VAL A 124 -1.83 3.74 -25.24
N THR A 125 -2.88 4.43 -24.83
CA THR A 125 -4.08 4.67 -25.64
C THR A 125 -3.95 5.91 -26.51
N SER A 126 -3.19 6.91 -26.05
CA SER A 126 -2.88 8.13 -26.78
C SER A 126 -1.49 8.65 -26.38
N PRO A 127 -0.92 9.65 -27.09
CA PRO A 127 0.39 10.22 -26.71
C PRO A 127 0.48 10.73 -25.26
N SER A 128 -0.65 11.09 -24.66
CA SER A 128 -0.72 11.62 -23.31
C SER A 128 -1.45 10.71 -22.31
N THR A 129 -1.94 9.53 -22.72
CA THR A 129 -2.79 8.69 -21.85
C THR A 129 -2.38 7.24 -21.91
N MET A 130 -2.21 6.64 -20.74
CA MET A 130 -1.94 5.22 -20.55
C MET A 130 -2.92 4.64 -19.53
N LEU A 131 -3.57 3.53 -19.89
CA LEU A 131 -4.31 2.69 -18.97
C LEU A 131 -3.37 1.62 -18.43
N TYR A 132 -3.49 1.28 -17.16
CA TYR A 132 -2.64 0.25 -16.58
C TYR A 132 -3.38 -0.59 -15.53
N VAL A 133 -2.85 -1.79 -15.33
CA VAL A 133 -3.15 -2.66 -14.20
C VAL A 133 -1.85 -2.97 -13.48
N LYS A 134 -1.93 -3.20 -12.17
CA LYS A 134 -0.78 -3.59 -11.35
C LYS A 134 -1.17 -4.65 -10.34
N GLY A 135 -0.17 -5.41 -9.89
CA GLY A 135 -0.37 -6.40 -8.84
C GLY A 135 0.94 -6.69 -8.13
N GLY A 136 0.84 -7.07 -6.87
CA GLY A 136 2.02 -7.36 -6.06
C GLY A 136 1.70 -7.65 -4.61
N TYR A 137 2.76 -7.72 -3.83
CA TYR A 137 2.74 -7.94 -2.40
C TYR A 137 2.51 -6.62 -1.66
N THR A 138 1.73 -6.69 -0.58
CA THR A 138 1.52 -5.56 0.34
C THR A 138 1.66 -6.01 1.78
N ASN A 139 2.25 -5.14 2.62
CA ASN A 139 2.40 -5.32 4.06
C ASN A 139 1.85 -4.09 4.77
N GLY A 140 0.73 -4.25 5.46
CA GLY A 140 0.08 -3.21 6.23
C GLY A 140 0.35 -3.35 7.72
N ARG A 141 0.65 -2.25 8.40
CA ARG A 141 0.78 -2.22 9.86
C ARG A 141 -0.43 -1.55 10.49
N TYR A 142 -1.04 -2.23 11.45
CA TYR A 142 -2.13 -1.71 12.26
C TYR A 142 -1.67 -1.51 13.70
N ASN A 143 -1.97 -0.35 14.25
CA ASN A 143 -1.67 -0.04 15.65
C ASN A 143 -2.90 -0.36 16.52
N VAL A 144 -2.74 -1.30 17.43
CA VAL A 144 -3.78 -1.71 18.38
C VAL A 144 -3.42 -1.17 19.77
N LEU A 145 -4.28 -0.35 20.33
CA LEU A 145 -4.17 0.13 21.70
C LEU A 145 -5.12 -0.67 22.58
N GLY A 146 -4.57 -1.53 23.41
CA GLY A 146 -5.30 -2.18 24.50
C GLY A 146 -5.14 -1.38 25.80
N THR A 147 -6.23 -1.18 26.53
CA THR A 147 -6.16 -0.62 27.88
C THR A 147 -7.02 -1.43 28.84
N ASP A 148 -6.47 -1.75 30.00
CA ASP A 148 -7.18 -2.37 31.12
C ASP A 148 -7.65 -1.34 32.17
N GLY A 149 -7.61 -0.04 31.82
CA GLY A 149 -7.95 1.07 32.70
C GLY A 149 -6.78 1.60 33.53
N THR A 150 -5.71 0.84 33.70
CA THR A 150 -4.50 1.22 34.46
C THR A 150 -3.25 1.19 33.60
N ASN A 151 -3.15 0.23 32.69
CA ASN A 151 -2.01 0.05 31.79
C ASN A 151 -2.47 0.19 30.33
N THR A 152 -1.69 0.91 29.54
CA THR A 152 -1.89 1.02 28.09
C THR A 152 -0.80 0.22 27.40
N SER A 153 -1.19 -0.85 26.73
CA SER A 153 -0.29 -1.63 25.87
C SER A 153 -0.43 -1.21 24.44
N LYS A 154 0.67 -0.86 23.79
CA LYS A 154 0.75 -0.60 22.36
C LYS A 154 1.24 -1.86 21.68
N GLN A 155 0.42 -2.44 20.84
CA GLN A 155 0.77 -3.60 20.04
C GLN A 155 0.68 -3.22 18.57
N HIS A 156 1.53 -3.83 17.76
CA HIS A 156 1.51 -3.69 16.32
C HIS A 156 1.06 -5.01 15.70
N LEU A 157 0.10 -4.93 14.79
CA LEU A 157 -0.32 -6.05 13.96
C LEU A 157 0.25 -5.80 12.57
N ASP A 158 1.19 -6.62 12.15
CA ASP A 158 1.67 -6.64 10.78
C ASP A 158 0.82 -7.64 9.98
N ALA A 159 0.27 -7.17 8.88
CA ALA A 159 -0.64 -7.92 8.03
C ALA A 159 -0.04 -8.03 6.62
N ASP A 160 0.12 -9.26 6.18
CA ASP A 160 0.66 -9.59 4.87
C ASP A 160 -0.47 -9.93 3.89
N GLY A 161 -0.32 -9.51 2.65
CA GLY A 161 -1.34 -9.73 1.65
C GLY A 161 -0.89 -9.43 0.23
N TRP A 162 -1.88 -9.40 -0.65
CA TRP A 162 -1.69 -9.03 -2.05
C TRP A 162 -2.55 -7.81 -2.40
N ARG A 163 -2.10 -7.08 -3.41
CA ARG A 163 -2.80 -5.91 -3.94
C ARG A 163 -2.96 -6.03 -5.44
N LEU A 164 -4.15 -5.72 -5.93
CA LEU A 164 -4.43 -5.44 -7.33
C LEU A 164 -4.86 -3.98 -7.47
N GLY A 165 -4.46 -3.36 -8.56
CA GLY A 165 -4.87 -2.00 -8.88
C GLY A 165 -5.05 -1.82 -10.37
N GLY A 166 -5.76 -0.76 -10.72
CA GLY A 166 -5.90 -0.34 -12.11
C GLY A 166 -6.24 1.13 -12.17
N GLY A 167 -5.75 1.78 -13.20
CA GLY A 167 -5.90 3.22 -13.30
C GLY A 167 -5.56 3.79 -14.66
N VAL A 168 -5.62 5.10 -14.68
CA VAL A 168 -5.22 5.93 -15.82
C VAL A 168 -4.08 6.85 -15.39
N GLU A 169 -3.06 6.92 -16.24
CA GLU A 169 -1.96 7.87 -16.12
C GLU A 169 -2.03 8.85 -17.28
N TYR A 170 -1.97 10.14 -16.97
CA TYR A 170 -2.00 11.23 -17.92
C TYR A 170 -0.70 12.01 -17.86
N ALA A 171 0.02 12.09 -18.99
CA ALA A 171 1.20 12.92 -19.13
C ALA A 171 0.79 14.39 -19.27
N VAL A 172 1.02 15.18 -18.22
CA VAL A 172 0.74 16.63 -18.18
C VAL A 172 1.74 17.36 -19.06
N ASN A 173 2.99 16.93 -19.03
CA ASN A 173 4.07 17.40 -19.91
C ASN A 173 5.11 16.26 -20.05
N SER A 174 6.27 16.55 -20.64
CA SER A 174 7.33 15.56 -20.89
C SER A 174 7.83 14.84 -19.63
N ASN A 175 7.78 15.49 -18.47
CA ASN A 175 8.36 15.00 -17.23
C ASN A 175 7.34 14.81 -16.10
N THR A 176 6.15 15.39 -16.22
CA THR A 176 5.14 15.38 -15.15
C THR A 176 3.94 14.57 -15.59
N PHE A 177 3.46 13.71 -14.70
CA PHE A 177 2.23 12.96 -14.91
C PHE A 177 1.26 13.12 -13.74
N ALA A 178 -0.01 12.91 -14.02
CA ALA A 178 -1.08 12.74 -13.04
C ALA A 178 -1.65 11.32 -13.19
N ARG A 179 -2.10 10.72 -12.09
CA ARG A 179 -2.60 9.36 -12.06
C ARG A 179 -3.87 9.29 -11.22
N LEU A 180 -4.84 8.52 -11.66
CA LEU A 180 -6.01 8.12 -10.88
C LEU A 180 -6.08 6.61 -10.88
N GLU A 181 -6.18 6.00 -9.70
CA GLU A 181 -6.07 4.56 -9.51
C GLU A 181 -7.10 4.06 -8.49
N TYR A 182 -7.70 2.92 -8.79
CA TYR A 182 -8.44 2.11 -7.83
C TYR A 182 -7.56 0.93 -7.38
N ARG A 183 -7.53 0.67 -6.07
CA ARG A 183 -6.76 -0.42 -5.44
C ARG A 183 -7.68 -1.29 -4.61
N TYR A 184 -7.47 -2.58 -4.73
CA TYR A 184 -8.00 -3.59 -3.85
C TYR A 184 -6.83 -4.35 -3.20
N SER A 185 -6.85 -4.47 -1.89
CA SER A 185 -5.87 -5.27 -1.14
C SER A 185 -6.61 -6.24 -0.25
N ASN A 186 -6.13 -7.49 -0.21
CA ASN A 186 -6.61 -8.50 0.71
C ASN A 186 -5.43 -8.93 1.59
N TYR A 187 -5.62 -8.85 2.89
CA TYR A 187 -4.63 -9.26 3.90
C TYR A 187 -5.13 -10.55 4.55
N ASN A 188 -4.36 -11.61 4.43
CA ASN A 188 -4.72 -12.98 4.84
C ASN A 188 -3.88 -13.53 5.99
N GLU A 189 -2.73 -12.94 6.28
CA GLU A 189 -1.88 -13.35 7.40
C GLU A 189 -1.59 -12.16 8.30
N GLY A 190 -1.65 -12.36 9.60
CA GLY A 190 -1.31 -11.36 10.60
C GLY A 190 -0.35 -11.91 11.64
N GLU A 191 0.55 -11.06 12.12
CA GLU A 191 1.49 -11.33 13.19
C GLU A 191 1.44 -10.19 14.20
N LEU A 192 1.28 -10.51 15.49
CA LEU A 192 1.29 -9.53 16.56
C LEU A 192 2.71 -9.35 17.09
N ASP A 193 3.21 -8.13 16.96
CA ASP A 193 4.45 -7.67 17.54
C ASP A 193 4.23 -7.21 18.98
N PHE A 194 4.91 -7.86 19.96
CA PHE A 194 4.88 -7.48 21.35
C PHE A 194 6.12 -6.65 21.73
N PRO A 195 5.96 -5.53 22.45
CA PRO A 195 7.09 -4.72 22.87
C PRO A 195 7.93 -5.44 23.92
N GLY A 196 9.27 -5.35 23.79
CA GLY A 196 10.24 -5.89 24.75
C GLY A 196 10.80 -7.26 24.39
N SER A 197 11.05 -8.11 25.38
CA SER A 197 11.60 -9.46 25.19
C SER A 197 10.56 -10.57 25.04
N THR A 198 9.29 -10.20 24.93
CA THR A 198 8.20 -11.16 24.65
C THR A 198 8.30 -11.61 23.20
N PRO A 199 8.29 -12.92 22.89
CA PRO A 199 8.27 -13.39 21.53
C PRO A 199 6.99 -12.93 20.78
N ASP A 200 7.15 -12.59 19.51
CA ASP A 200 6.03 -12.27 18.62
C ASP A 200 5.07 -13.47 18.53
N SER A 201 3.81 -13.22 18.20
CA SER A 201 2.83 -14.29 18.03
C SER A 201 3.21 -15.18 16.83
N ASN A 202 2.67 -16.41 16.81
CA ASN A 202 2.62 -17.15 15.56
C ASN A 202 1.71 -16.43 14.57
N ARG A 203 1.99 -16.59 13.27
CA ARG A 203 1.10 -16.08 12.21
C ARG A 203 -0.27 -16.73 12.30
N PHE A 204 -1.31 -15.94 12.13
CA PHE A 204 -2.69 -16.39 12.14
C PHE A 204 -3.44 -15.82 10.93
N ASN A 205 -4.46 -16.52 10.50
CA ASN A 205 -5.27 -16.09 9.37
C ASN A 205 -6.14 -14.90 9.78
N ILE A 206 -6.07 -13.84 8.97
CA ILE A 206 -7.00 -12.70 9.02
C ILE A 206 -7.66 -12.59 7.65
N ASP A 207 -8.85 -12.04 7.61
CA ASP A 207 -9.54 -11.70 6.37
C ASP A 207 -9.92 -10.23 6.43
N THR A 208 -9.13 -9.40 5.76
CA THR A 208 -9.35 -7.96 5.74
C THR A 208 -9.24 -7.44 4.33
N ASP A 209 -10.35 -6.92 3.84
CA ASP A 209 -10.46 -6.29 2.55
C ASP A 209 -10.27 -4.78 2.65
N ARG A 210 -9.45 -4.22 1.77
CA ARG A 210 -9.20 -2.79 1.71
C ARG A 210 -9.38 -2.25 0.30
N HIS A 211 -10.23 -1.24 0.18
CA HIS A 211 -10.54 -0.57 -1.06
C HIS A 211 -10.05 0.87 -1.01
N GLN A 212 -9.34 1.31 -2.03
CA GLN A 212 -8.77 2.65 -2.08
C GLN A 212 -9.01 3.28 -3.45
N VAL A 213 -9.33 4.58 -3.47
CA VAL A 213 -9.28 5.41 -4.67
C VAL A 213 -8.23 6.47 -4.41
N VAL A 214 -7.20 6.49 -5.25
CA VAL A 214 -6.04 7.36 -5.06
C VAL A 214 -5.75 8.18 -6.31
N ALA A 215 -5.35 9.42 -6.07
CA ALA A 215 -4.75 10.29 -7.07
C ALA A 215 -3.26 10.43 -6.76
N ALA A 216 -2.45 10.53 -7.80
CA ALA A 216 -1.03 10.79 -7.65
C ALA A 216 -0.55 11.83 -8.67
N VAL A 217 0.50 12.54 -8.31
CA VAL A 217 1.28 13.38 -9.21
C VAL A 217 2.73 12.95 -9.09
N GLY A 218 3.41 12.84 -10.22
CA GLY A 218 4.78 12.36 -10.26
C GLY A 218 5.64 13.01 -11.33
N LEU A 219 6.92 12.74 -11.19
CA LEU A 219 7.96 13.13 -12.14
C LEU A 219 8.57 11.88 -12.75
N ARG A 220 8.76 11.92 -14.06
CA ARG A 220 9.40 10.88 -14.87
C ARG A 220 10.68 11.42 -15.49
N PHE A 221 11.72 10.59 -15.53
CA PHE A 221 13.07 10.97 -15.98
C PHE A 221 13.50 10.15 -17.18
#